data_70471daf9c77c32dc2394da6d95bee8a
#
_entry.id   70471daf9c77c32dc2394da6d95bee8a
#
_cell.length_a   1.000
_cell.length_b   1.000
_cell.length_c   1.000
_cell.angle_alpha   90.00
_cell.angle_beta   90.00
_cell.angle_gamma   90.00
#
_symmetry.space_group_name_H-M   'P 1'
#
loop_
_entity.id
_entity.type
_entity.pdbx_description
1 polymer ?
#
loop_
_entity_poly.entity_id
_entity_poly.type
_entity_poly.pdbx_seq_one_letter_code
_entity_poly.pdbx_strand_id
1 'polypeptide(L)'
;MARFTNQAQLAYRNRITTSNIAVGEILEVLSAAKHAVVETYESYDVITYVVSLVNSGTTALTGLVLTDNLGAYTFNEASLFPLQYVANSLKYYVNGVLQTSPVIASQEPLQIEGISIPAQGNAVVIYQAALTQFA
;
A
#
# COMPACT_ATOMS: atom_id res chain seq x y z
N MET A 1 1.50 -16.51 -5.72
CA MET A 1 1.45 -17.18 -4.39
C MET A 1 2.86 -17.44 -3.89
N ALA A 2 3.12 -17.11 -2.65
CA ALA A 2 4.36 -17.49 -2.00
C ALA A 2 4.20 -18.89 -1.38
N ARG A 3 5.28 -19.67 -1.38
CA ARG A 3 5.30 -21.02 -0.79
C ARG A 3 6.38 -21.07 0.28
N PHE A 4 6.10 -21.80 1.33
CA PHE A 4 7.08 -22.12 2.36
C PHE A 4 7.02 -23.61 2.71
N THR A 5 8.15 -24.13 3.22
CA THR A 5 8.24 -25.51 3.68
C THR A 5 8.58 -25.52 5.14
N ASN A 6 8.12 -26.55 5.81
CA ASN A 6 8.38 -26.77 7.22
C ASN A 6 8.63 -28.25 7.48
N GLN A 7 9.65 -28.56 8.29
CA GLN A 7 10.03 -29.93 8.61
C GLN A 7 10.47 -30.00 10.07
N ALA A 8 10.07 -31.03 10.76
CA ALA A 8 10.46 -31.30 12.13
C ALA A 8 11.55 -32.37 12.20
N GLN A 9 12.39 -32.33 13.24
CA GLN A 9 13.38 -33.35 13.52
C GLN A 9 13.16 -33.91 14.92
N LEU A 10 13.38 -35.23 15.07
CA LEU A 10 13.40 -35.92 16.35
C LEU A 10 14.79 -36.45 16.55
N ALA A 11 15.42 -36.05 17.66
CA ALA A 11 16.72 -36.56 18.09
C ALA A 11 16.53 -37.59 19.20
N TYR A 12 17.14 -38.78 19.05
CA TYR A 12 17.13 -39.82 20.05
C TYR A 12 18.48 -40.51 20.09
N ARG A 13 19.15 -40.44 21.23
CA ARG A 13 20.53 -40.92 21.40
C ARG A 13 21.41 -40.25 20.34
N ASN A 14 22.14 -41.01 19.54
CA ASN A 14 23.00 -40.47 18.46
C ASN A 14 22.32 -40.51 17.07
N ARG A 15 20.99 -40.53 17.04
CA ARG A 15 20.22 -40.63 15.82
C ARG A 15 19.28 -39.45 15.68
N ILE A 16 19.10 -39.00 14.43
CA ILE A 16 18.14 -37.96 14.04
C ILE A 16 17.18 -38.58 13.04
N THR A 17 15.89 -38.43 13.29
CA THR A 17 14.83 -38.79 12.37
C THR A 17 14.11 -37.52 11.94
N THR A 18 13.91 -37.35 10.65
CA THR A 18 13.20 -36.19 10.11
C THR A 18 11.78 -36.55 9.72
N SER A 19 10.88 -35.60 9.90
CA SER A 19 9.51 -35.76 9.42
C SER A 19 9.44 -35.58 7.90
N ASN A 20 8.26 -35.80 7.32
CA ASN A 20 7.94 -35.32 6.00
C ASN A 20 8.04 -33.79 5.94
N ILE A 21 8.13 -33.23 4.75
CA ILE A 21 8.09 -31.80 4.51
C ILE A 21 6.62 -31.38 4.35
N ALA A 22 6.17 -30.45 5.19
CA ALA A 22 4.89 -29.79 5.03
C ALA A 22 5.07 -28.56 4.15
N VAL A 23 4.14 -28.34 3.23
CA VAL A 23 4.17 -27.21 2.29
C VAL A 23 2.98 -26.30 2.60
N GLY A 24 3.25 -25.02 2.80
CA GLY A 24 2.24 -23.99 2.93
C GLY A 24 2.27 -23.04 1.75
N GLU A 25 1.13 -22.50 1.40
CA GLU A 25 0.99 -21.47 0.37
C GLU A 25 0.32 -20.24 0.96
N ILE A 26 0.89 -19.08 0.64
CA ILE A 26 0.30 -17.79 1.00
C ILE A 26 -0.40 -17.24 -0.23
N LEU A 27 -1.71 -17.07 -0.13
CA LEU A 27 -2.49 -16.44 -1.20
C LEU A 27 -2.35 -14.92 -1.11
N GLU A 28 -1.87 -14.33 -2.19
CA GLU A 28 -1.86 -12.88 -2.34
C GLU A 28 -3.20 -12.44 -2.93
N VAL A 29 -4.04 -11.85 -2.10
CA VAL A 29 -5.39 -11.44 -2.47
C VAL A 29 -5.53 -9.92 -2.62
N LEU A 30 -4.55 -9.16 -2.12
CA LEU A 30 -4.55 -7.71 -2.18
C LEU A 30 -3.57 -7.23 -3.24
N SER A 31 -4.05 -6.37 -4.12
CA SER A 31 -3.22 -5.70 -5.11
C SER A 31 -3.46 -4.20 -5.10
N ALA A 32 -2.43 -3.44 -5.47
CA ALA A 32 -2.50 -1.99 -5.56
C ALA A 32 -1.83 -1.52 -6.84
N ALA A 33 -2.44 -0.55 -7.50
CA ALA A 33 -1.88 0.13 -8.65
C ALA A 33 -2.08 1.63 -8.50
N LYS A 34 -1.03 2.40 -8.76
CA LYS A 34 -1.05 3.86 -8.67
C LYS A 34 -0.69 4.45 -10.03
N HIS A 35 -1.42 5.46 -10.43
CA HIS A 35 -1.08 6.23 -11.64
C HIS A 35 -1.44 7.71 -11.43
N ALA A 36 -0.72 8.55 -12.17
CA ALA A 36 -1.01 9.97 -12.26
C ALA A 36 -1.94 10.21 -13.44
N VAL A 37 -2.84 11.18 -13.31
CA VAL A 37 -3.78 11.52 -14.38
C VAL A 37 -3.06 12.13 -15.59
N VAL A 38 -1.93 12.82 -15.34
CA VAL A 38 -1.08 13.45 -16.38
C VAL A 38 0.35 13.03 -16.15
N GLU A 39 1.16 12.90 -17.20
CA GLU A 39 2.54 12.41 -17.10
C GLU A 39 3.62 13.50 -17.22
N THR A 40 3.26 14.69 -17.72
CA THR A 40 4.21 15.80 -17.85
C THR A 40 3.75 17.01 -17.04
N TYR A 41 4.69 17.63 -16.34
CA TYR A 41 4.38 18.67 -15.35
C TYR A 41 5.32 19.86 -15.50
N GLU A 42 4.80 21.05 -15.15
CA GLU A 42 5.59 22.26 -14.95
C GLU A 42 5.89 22.45 -13.45
N SER A 43 6.79 23.37 -13.13
CA SER A 43 7.13 23.67 -11.74
C SER A 43 5.90 24.10 -10.94
N TYR A 44 5.76 23.53 -9.74
CA TYR A 44 4.66 23.80 -8.80
C TYR A 44 3.27 23.36 -9.30
N ASP A 45 3.21 22.53 -10.32
CA ASP A 45 1.94 21.92 -10.74
C ASP A 45 1.33 21.04 -9.63
N VAL A 46 0.02 20.91 -9.68
CA VAL A 46 -0.74 19.98 -8.84
C VAL A 46 -1.05 18.73 -9.65
N ILE A 47 -0.69 17.58 -9.10
CA ILE A 47 -0.86 16.29 -9.74
C ILE A 47 -1.98 15.54 -9.03
N THR A 48 -2.91 14.97 -9.79
CA THR A 48 -3.93 14.06 -9.25
C THR A 48 -3.45 12.62 -9.39
N TYR A 49 -3.40 11.92 -8.27
CA TYR A 49 -3.06 10.50 -8.22
C TYR A 49 -4.30 9.66 -7.95
N VAL A 50 -4.37 8.53 -8.61
CA VAL A 50 -5.40 7.52 -8.42
C VAL A 50 -4.73 6.23 -7.99
N VAL A 51 -5.12 5.72 -6.83
CA VAL A 51 -4.65 4.43 -6.31
C VAL A 51 -5.82 3.46 -6.31
N SER A 52 -5.70 2.42 -7.11
CA SER A 52 -6.71 1.36 -7.21
C SER A 52 -6.28 0.16 -6.38
N LEU A 53 -7.15 -0.26 -5.48
CA LEU A 53 -6.92 -1.38 -4.56
C LEU A 53 -7.95 -2.47 -4.85
N VAL A 54 -7.50 -3.71 -4.94
CA VAL A 54 -8.36 -4.86 -5.23
C VAL A 54 -8.15 -5.92 -4.17
N ASN A 55 -9.26 -6.42 -3.62
CA ASN A 55 -9.30 -7.57 -2.75
C ASN A 55 -9.98 -8.72 -3.52
N SER A 56 -9.20 -9.68 -4.01
CA SER A 56 -9.71 -10.86 -4.73
C SER A 56 -10.04 -12.03 -3.80
N GLY A 57 -9.86 -11.85 -2.50
CA GLY A 57 -10.14 -12.88 -1.50
C GLY A 57 -11.60 -12.95 -1.10
N THR A 58 -11.91 -13.93 -0.28
CA THR A 58 -13.27 -14.21 0.20
C THR A 58 -13.56 -13.58 1.57
N THR A 59 -12.60 -12.85 2.13
CA THR A 59 -12.70 -12.18 3.42
C THR A 59 -12.44 -10.69 3.23
N ALA A 60 -13.25 -9.85 3.86
CA ALA A 60 -13.01 -8.40 3.86
C ALA A 60 -11.68 -8.06 4.53
N LEU A 61 -10.96 -7.10 3.99
CA LEU A 61 -9.73 -6.58 4.54
C LEU A 61 -10.02 -5.23 5.19
N THR A 62 -9.61 -5.06 6.44
CA THR A 62 -9.87 -3.87 7.24
C THR A 62 -8.58 -3.33 7.85
N GLY A 63 -8.59 -2.07 8.27
CA GLY A 63 -7.43 -1.46 8.92
C GLY A 63 -6.22 -1.33 8.02
N LEU A 64 -6.41 -1.21 6.72
CA LEU A 64 -5.32 -1.05 5.76
C LEU A 64 -4.73 0.35 5.85
N VAL A 65 -3.41 0.45 5.69
CA VAL A 65 -2.67 1.71 5.66
C VAL A 65 -2.03 1.87 4.29
N LEU A 66 -2.34 2.98 3.62
CA LEU A 66 -1.71 3.35 2.36
C LEU A 66 -0.62 4.38 2.65
N THR A 67 0.62 4.08 2.24
CA THR A 67 1.75 4.98 2.40
C THR A 67 2.27 5.40 1.02
N ASP A 68 2.39 6.71 0.83
CA ASP A 68 3.02 7.29 -0.37
C ASP A 68 4.26 8.05 0.09
N ASN A 69 5.42 7.71 -0.47
CA ASN A 69 6.68 8.36 -0.12
C ASN A 69 6.84 9.77 -0.70
N LEU A 70 5.90 10.23 -1.53
CA LEU A 70 5.91 11.55 -2.17
C LEU A 70 7.20 11.84 -2.98
N GLY A 71 7.80 10.79 -3.53
CA GLY A 71 9.04 10.87 -4.28
C GLY A 71 10.28 11.15 -3.44
N ALA A 72 10.22 10.96 -2.13
CA ALA A 72 11.29 11.31 -1.21
C ALA A 72 12.65 10.75 -1.60
N TYR A 73 13.68 11.58 -1.44
CA TYR A 73 15.08 11.20 -1.63
C TYR A 73 15.95 11.82 -0.53
N THR A 74 17.13 11.26 -0.36
CA THR A 74 18.08 11.74 0.65
C THR A 74 19.16 12.60 -0.01
N PHE A 75 19.39 13.79 0.53
CA PHE A 75 20.47 14.68 0.13
C PHE A 75 21.07 15.32 1.38
N ASN A 76 22.40 15.18 1.57
CA ASN A 76 23.12 15.68 2.75
C ASN A 76 22.46 15.23 4.07
N GLU A 77 22.12 13.95 4.19
CA GLU A 77 21.49 13.33 5.36
C GLU A 77 20.07 13.83 5.66
N ALA A 78 19.51 14.70 4.82
CA ALA A 78 18.14 15.17 4.94
C ALA A 78 17.22 14.46 3.93
N SER A 79 16.00 14.16 4.34
CA SER A 79 14.95 13.68 3.44
C SER A 79 14.26 14.87 2.78
N LEU A 80 14.25 14.88 1.47
CA LEU A 80 13.60 15.93 0.68
C LEU A 80 12.39 15.33 -0.05
N PHE A 81 11.31 16.11 -0.13
CA PHE A 81 10.05 15.67 -0.72
C PHE A 81 9.73 16.48 -1.98
N PRO A 82 9.84 15.89 -3.17
CA PRO A 82 9.43 16.54 -4.42
C PRO A 82 7.93 16.87 -4.48
N LEU A 83 7.12 16.14 -3.74
CA LEU A 83 5.67 16.29 -3.70
C LEU A 83 5.20 16.65 -2.30
N GLN A 84 4.16 17.47 -2.24
CA GLN A 84 3.49 17.83 -1.00
C GLN A 84 1.99 17.55 -1.14
N TYR A 85 1.43 16.80 -0.19
CA TYR A 85 -0.01 16.52 -0.16
C TYR A 85 -0.82 17.81 -0.10
N VAL A 86 -1.85 17.90 -0.95
CA VAL A 86 -2.78 19.03 -0.93
C VAL A 86 -3.90 18.73 0.07
N ALA A 87 -4.02 19.57 1.10
CA ALA A 87 -5.02 19.38 2.15
C ALA A 87 -6.44 19.30 1.58
N ASN A 88 -7.25 18.43 2.15
CA ASN A 88 -8.66 18.22 1.78
C ASN A 88 -8.89 17.70 0.35
N SER A 89 -7.85 17.19 -0.32
CA SER A 89 -8.00 16.63 -1.66
C SER A 89 -8.35 15.13 -1.67
N LEU A 90 -8.26 14.46 -0.52
CA LEU A 90 -8.47 13.01 -0.43
C LEU A 90 -9.93 12.64 -0.65
N LYS A 91 -10.15 11.68 -1.54
CA LYS A 91 -11.44 11.03 -1.77
C LYS A 91 -11.27 9.53 -1.76
N TYR A 92 -12.22 8.84 -1.18
CA TYR A 92 -12.18 7.41 -0.96
C TYR A 92 -13.48 6.77 -1.42
N TYR A 93 -13.36 5.77 -2.30
CA TYR A 93 -14.49 5.03 -2.89
C TYR A 93 -14.35 3.56 -2.56
N VAL A 94 -15.44 2.91 -2.23
CA VAL A 94 -15.52 1.45 -2.06
C VAL A 94 -16.58 0.92 -3.01
N ASN A 95 -16.19 -0.01 -3.88
CA ASN A 95 -17.06 -0.55 -4.92
C ASN A 95 -17.78 0.55 -5.73
N GLY A 96 -17.05 1.63 -6.01
CA GLY A 96 -17.56 2.77 -6.76
C GLY A 96 -18.42 3.76 -5.97
N VAL A 97 -18.61 3.56 -4.67
CA VAL A 97 -19.41 4.44 -3.82
C VAL A 97 -18.52 5.32 -2.94
N LEU A 98 -18.71 6.63 -3.01
CA LEU A 98 -17.95 7.58 -2.20
C LEU A 98 -18.22 7.34 -0.70
N GLN A 99 -17.12 7.26 0.05
CA GLN A 99 -17.13 7.07 1.49
C GLN A 99 -16.66 8.35 2.22
N THR A 100 -16.85 8.38 3.52
CA THR A 100 -16.21 9.37 4.37
C THR A 100 -14.68 9.24 4.23
N SER A 101 -13.98 10.37 4.12
CA SER A 101 -12.52 10.37 3.96
C SER A 101 -11.84 9.67 5.14
N PRO A 102 -10.89 8.76 4.86
CA PRO A 102 -10.12 8.12 5.92
C PRO A 102 -9.17 9.11 6.59
N VAL A 103 -8.59 8.68 7.71
CA VAL A 103 -7.70 9.51 8.51
C VAL A 103 -6.34 9.62 7.85
N ILE A 104 -5.79 10.83 7.76
CA ILE A 104 -4.42 11.06 7.38
C ILE A 104 -3.56 11.07 8.64
N ALA A 105 -2.77 10.01 8.82
CA ALA A 105 -1.91 9.84 9.98
C ALA A 105 -0.61 10.64 9.86
N SER A 106 -0.13 10.87 8.63
CA SER A 106 1.08 11.62 8.33
C SER A 106 0.95 12.24 6.94
N GLN A 107 1.53 13.43 6.76
CA GLN A 107 1.59 14.10 5.46
C GLN A 107 2.96 13.96 4.77
N GLU A 108 4.02 13.64 5.50
CA GLU A 108 5.38 13.47 4.99
C GLU A 108 6.11 12.32 5.73
N PRO A 109 6.12 11.10 5.19
CA PRO A 109 5.38 10.61 4.02
C PRO A 109 3.87 10.64 4.23
N LEU A 110 3.13 10.58 3.15
CA LEU A 110 1.67 10.53 3.24
C LEU A 110 1.24 9.14 3.73
N GLN A 111 0.54 9.08 4.84
CA GLN A 111 -0.03 7.85 5.38
C GLN A 111 -1.53 8.02 5.58
N ILE A 112 -2.29 7.14 4.97
CA ILE A 112 -3.76 7.13 5.00
C ILE A 112 -4.20 5.85 5.70
N GLU A 113 -4.88 5.97 6.83
CA GLU A 113 -5.31 4.85 7.66
C GLU A 113 -6.82 4.61 7.54
N GLY A 114 -7.25 3.42 7.96
CA GLY A 114 -8.67 3.09 8.03
C GLY A 114 -9.29 2.70 6.70
N ILE A 115 -8.50 2.23 5.76
CA ILE A 115 -9.00 1.73 4.48
C ILE A 115 -9.51 0.30 4.67
N SER A 116 -10.69 0.03 4.13
CA SER A 116 -11.31 -1.31 4.15
C SER A 116 -11.79 -1.66 2.75
N ILE A 117 -11.61 -2.92 2.37
CA ILE A 117 -12.03 -3.42 1.06
C ILE A 117 -12.85 -4.68 1.26
N PRO A 118 -14.11 -4.73 0.82
CA PRO A 118 -14.94 -5.93 0.96
C PRO A 118 -14.32 -7.13 0.24
N ALA A 119 -14.75 -8.32 0.61
CA ALA A 119 -14.40 -9.54 -0.12
C ALA A 119 -14.77 -9.39 -1.61
N GLN A 120 -13.85 -9.77 -2.50
CA GLN A 120 -14.02 -9.66 -3.96
C GLN A 120 -14.43 -8.25 -4.40
N GLY A 121 -13.97 -7.24 -3.66
CA GLY A 121 -14.28 -5.85 -3.91
C GLY A 121 -13.06 -5.02 -4.28
N ASN A 122 -13.32 -3.74 -4.47
CA ASN A 122 -12.26 -2.77 -4.76
C ASN A 122 -12.45 -1.49 -3.93
N ALA A 123 -11.35 -0.75 -3.82
CA ALA A 123 -11.36 0.61 -3.31
C ALA A 123 -10.51 1.49 -4.22
N VAL A 124 -10.88 2.75 -4.30
CA VAL A 124 -10.11 3.76 -5.05
C VAL A 124 -9.86 4.93 -4.12
N VAL A 125 -8.60 5.31 -4.02
CA VAL A 125 -8.16 6.48 -3.25
C VAL A 125 -7.63 7.51 -4.25
N ILE A 126 -8.18 8.71 -4.23
CA ILE A 126 -7.79 9.81 -5.09
C ILE A 126 -7.32 10.96 -4.21
N TYR A 127 -6.16 11.51 -4.52
CA TYR A 127 -5.63 12.66 -3.81
C TYR A 127 -4.73 13.49 -4.74
N GLN A 128 -4.48 14.70 -4.34
CA GLN A 128 -3.62 15.62 -5.05
C GLN A 128 -2.33 15.88 -4.29
N ALA A 129 -1.26 16.05 -5.03
CA ALA A 129 0.03 16.49 -4.52
C ALA A 129 0.60 17.58 -5.41
N ALA A 130 1.17 18.60 -4.80
CA ALA A 130 1.80 19.72 -5.50
C ALA A 130 3.30 19.48 -5.61
N LEU A 131 3.89 19.83 -6.74
CA LEU A 131 5.35 19.83 -6.90
C LEU A 131 5.96 20.92 -6.02
N THR A 132 7.01 20.56 -5.31
CA THR A 132 7.79 21.47 -4.46
C THR A 132 9.06 21.94 -5.18
N GLN A 133 9.83 22.81 -4.53
CA GLN A 133 11.16 23.23 -5.02
C GLN A 133 12.16 22.05 -5.13
N PHE A 134 11.86 20.91 -4.53
CA PHE A 134 12.72 19.72 -4.56
C PHE A 134 12.33 18.73 -5.66
N ALA A 135 11.37 19.08 -6.48
CA ALA A 135 10.96 18.27 -7.62
C ALA A 135 11.99 18.29 -8.76
#